data_93b7509ef88e13965e45ff3131a44e15
#
_entry.id   93b7509ef88e13965e45ff3131a44e15
#
_cell.length_a   1.000
_cell.length_b   1.000
_cell.length_c   1.000
_cell.angle_alpha   90.00
_cell.angle_beta   90.00
_cell.angle_gamma   90.00
#
_symmetry.space_group_name_H-M   'P 1'
#
loop_
_entity.id
_entity.type
_entity.pdbx_description
1 polymer ?
#
loop_
_entity_poly.entity_id
_entity_poly.type
_entity_poly.pdbx_seq_one_letter_code
_entity_poly.pdbx_strand_id
1 'polypeptide(L)'
;MSYKQEIKTIFEFNRRFIREDMTEDERNYWLQRFTMYTIDELTEILEELPFKHWKDYTDTEVDKEAILNEIADVLIFTFGMVDILGYDEEDILNEIAEKNQVNIKRQEEGY
;
A
#
# COMPACT_ATOMS: atom_id res chain seq x y z
N MET A 1 -9.68 0.79 -19.37
CA MET A 1 -9.40 1.44 -18.08
C MET A 1 -7.92 1.32 -17.77
N SER A 2 -7.24 2.43 -17.56
CA SER A 2 -5.81 2.41 -17.26
C SER A 2 -5.57 2.40 -15.75
N TYR A 3 -4.48 1.80 -15.33
CA TYR A 3 -4.11 1.83 -13.91
C TYR A 3 -3.79 3.25 -13.42
N LYS A 4 -3.36 4.15 -14.30
CA LYS A 4 -3.19 5.58 -13.96
C LYS A 4 -4.50 6.21 -13.50
N GLN A 5 -5.59 5.90 -14.19
CA GLN A 5 -6.91 6.41 -13.83
C GLN A 5 -7.35 5.87 -12.48
N GLU A 6 -7.11 4.60 -12.19
CA GLU A 6 -7.46 3.98 -10.91
C GLU A 6 -6.67 4.59 -9.76
N ILE A 7 -5.37 4.84 -9.95
CA ILE A 7 -4.54 5.51 -8.94
C ILE A 7 -5.06 6.93 -8.69
N LYS A 8 -5.35 7.67 -9.74
CA LYS A 8 -5.92 9.01 -9.63
C LYS A 8 -7.23 9.01 -8.84
N THR A 9 -8.07 8.02 -9.07
CA THR A 9 -9.34 7.85 -8.36
C THR A 9 -9.11 7.67 -6.84
N ILE A 10 -8.07 6.94 -6.46
CA ILE A 10 -7.71 6.76 -5.04
C ILE A 10 -7.40 8.12 -4.40
N PHE A 11 -6.58 8.94 -5.06
CA PHE A 11 -6.23 10.27 -4.55
C PHE A 11 -7.45 11.19 -4.47
N GLU A 12 -8.30 11.18 -5.48
CA GLU A 12 -9.53 11.97 -5.49
C GLU A 12 -10.49 11.57 -4.37
N PHE A 13 -10.61 10.26 -4.12
CA PHE A 13 -11.42 9.75 -3.02
C PHE A 13 -10.88 10.17 -1.66
N ASN A 14 -9.58 10.08 -1.46
CA ASN A 14 -8.92 10.43 -0.21
C ASN A 14 -9.08 11.91 0.14
N ARG A 15 -9.14 12.79 -0.85
CA ARG A 15 -9.34 14.24 -0.65
C ARG A 15 -10.66 14.59 0.00
N ARG A 16 -11.60 13.67 0.07
CA ARG A 16 -12.86 13.84 0.82
C ARG A 16 -12.63 13.83 2.33
N PHE A 17 -11.55 13.19 2.78
CA PHE A 17 -11.22 12.99 4.20
C PHE A 17 -9.97 13.76 4.61
N ILE A 18 -9.02 13.92 3.71
CA ILE A 18 -7.74 14.54 3.95
C ILE A 18 -7.80 15.96 3.42
N ARG A 19 -7.74 16.93 4.32
CA ARG A 19 -7.83 18.35 3.97
C ARG A 19 -6.47 18.91 3.64
N GLU A 20 -6.42 19.84 2.68
CA GLU A 20 -5.19 20.53 2.30
C GLU A 20 -4.64 21.41 3.43
N ASP A 21 -5.53 21.92 4.29
CA ASP A 21 -5.17 22.83 5.39
C ASP A 21 -4.81 22.12 6.70
N MET A 22 -4.59 20.83 6.66
CA MET A 22 -4.16 20.08 7.84
C MET A 22 -2.85 20.61 8.38
N THR A 23 -2.78 20.73 9.70
CA THR A 23 -1.53 21.03 10.40
C THR A 23 -0.57 19.84 10.29
N GLU A 24 0.70 20.08 10.58
CA GLU A 24 1.70 19.00 10.61
C GLU A 24 1.32 17.91 11.63
N ASP A 25 0.81 18.31 12.80
CA ASP A 25 0.37 17.37 13.83
C ASP A 25 -0.81 16.52 13.35
N GLU A 26 -1.77 17.12 12.64
CA GLU A 26 -2.90 16.39 12.06
C GLU A 26 -2.42 15.41 10.98
N ARG A 27 -1.49 15.81 10.13
CA ARG A 27 -0.91 14.93 9.10
C ARG A 27 -0.19 13.75 9.74
N ASN A 28 0.61 14.01 10.79
CA ASN A 28 1.30 12.94 11.52
C ASN A 28 0.33 11.97 12.17
N TYR A 29 -0.75 12.46 12.73
CA TYR A 29 -1.81 11.63 13.33
C TYR A 29 -2.42 10.70 12.26
N TRP A 30 -2.83 11.26 11.12
CA TRP A 30 -3.46 10.45 10.06
C TRP A 30 -2.47 9.50 9.37
N LEU A 31 -1.21 9.91 9.25
CA LEU A 31 -0.17 9.03 8.72
C LEU A 31 0.00 7.80 9.61
N GLN A 32 0.03 7.98 10.93
CA GLN A 32 0.08 6.88 11.89
C GLN A 32 -1.13 5.96 11.75
N ARG A 33 -2.33 6.53 11.63
CA ARG A 33 -3.57 5.75 11.47
C ARG A 33 -3.55 4.93 10.19
N PHE A 34 -3.20 5.53 9.07
CA PHE A 34 -3.14 4.82 7.79
C PHE A 34 -2.04 3.75 7.79
N THR A 35 -0.93 4.00 8.46
CA THR A 35 0.10 2.98 8.64
C THR A 35 -0.44 1.79 9.43
N MET A 36 -1.18 2.04 10.50
CA MET A 36 -1.81 0.99 11.30
C MET A 36 -2.84 0.20 10.48
N TYR A 37 -3.65 0.89 9.68
CA TYR A 37 -4.63 0.23 8.81
C TYR A 37 -3.94 -0.66 7.77
N THR A 38 -2.82 -0.19 7.21
CA THR A 38 -2.02 -0.98 6.26
C THR A 38 -1.47 -2.24 6.92
N ILE A 39 -0.95 -2.12 8.14
CA ILE A 39 -0.45 -3.27 8.90
C ILE A 39 -1.58 -4.27 9.17
N ASP A 40 -2.77 -3.78 9.50
CA ASP A 40 -3.94 -4.63 9.74
C ASP A 40 -4.31 -5.43 8.49
N GLU A 41 -4.33 -4.78 7.33
CA GLU A 41 -4.59 -5.46 6.05
C GLU A 41 -3.53 -6.51 5.74
N LEU A 42 -2.25 -6.22 6.02
CA LEU A 42 -1.17 -7.19 5.85
C LEU A 42 -1.36 -8.40 6.76
N THR A 43 -1.84 -8.18 7.97
CA THR A 43 -2.17 -9.27 8.92
C THR A 43 -3.29 -10.16 8.34
N GLU A 44 -4.29 -9.56 7.70
CA GLU A 44 -5.38 -10.32 7.08
C GLU A 44 -4.87 -11.22 5.94
N ILE A 45 -3.85 -10.77 5.20
CA ILE A 45 -3.19 -11.62 4.19
C ILE A 45 -2.55 -12.83 4.86
N LEU A 46 -1.85 -12.62 5.99
CA LEU A 46 -1.27 -13.73 6.73
C LEU A 46 -2.32 -14.74 7.20
N GLU A 47 -3.48 -14.26 7.62
CA GLU A 47 -4.58 -15.14 8.07
C GLU A 47 -5.13 -16.01 6.94
N GLU A 48 -5.00 -15.59 5.69
CA GLU A 48 -5.39 -16.38 4.51
C GLU A 48 -4.34 -17.43 4.12
N LEU A 49 -3.15 -17.39 4.73
CA LEU A 49 -2.02 -18.23 4.36
C LEU A 49 -1.66 -19.21 5.49
N PRO A 50 -1.14 -20.41 5.15
CA PRO A 50 -0.69 -21.38 6.13
C PRO A 50 0.69 -21.03 6.70
N PHE A 51 0.82 -19.90 7.39
CA PHE A 51 2.10 -19.39 7.83
C PHE A 51 2.59 -19.94 9.18
N LYS A 52 1.67 -20.54 9.97
CA LYS A 52 2.03 -21.10 11.27
C LYS A 52 2.57 -22.52 11.08
N HIS A 53 3.88 -22.66 11.09
CA HIS A 53 4.56 -23.91 10.79
C HIS A 53 4.21 -25.07 11.74
N TRP A 54 3.68 -24.78 12.93
CA TRP A 54 3.29 -25.77 13.93
C TRP A 54 1.84 -26.28 13.74
N LYS A 55 1.09 -25.71 12.83
CA LYS A 55 -0.30 -26.13 12.52
C LYS A 55 -0.35 -27.03 11.31
N ASP A 56 -1.36 -27.89 11.28
CA ASP A 56 -1.65 -28.73 10.12
C ASP A 56 -2.65 -28.01 9.20
N TYR A 57 -2.23 -27.75 7.97
CA TYR A 57 -3.05 -27.11 6.94
C TYR A 57 -3.36 -28.05 5.77
N THR A 58 -3.25 -29.37 5.96
CA THR A 58 -3.31 -30.37 4.90
C THR A 58 -4.55 -30.22 4.01
N ASP A 59 -5.70 -29.89 4.60
CA ASP A 59 -6.98 -29.77 3.88
C ASP A 59 -7.37 -28.30 3.60
N THR A 60 -6.44 -27.38 3.79
CA THR A 60 -6.72 -25.94 3.62
C THR A 60 -6.28 -25.47 2.25
N GLU A 61 -7.20 -24.92 1.48
CA GLU A 61 -6.89 -24.27 0.21
C GLU A 61 -6.66 -22.76 0.44
N VAL A 62 -5.70 -22.21 -0.29
CA VAL A 62 -5.43 -20.76 -0.27
C VAL A 62 -6.43 -20.06 -1.18
N ASP A 63 -7.18 -19.11 -0.65
CA ASP A 63 -8.11 -18.30 -1.42
C ASP A 63 -7.36 -17.13 -2.05
N LYS A 64 -6.93 -17.32 -3.29
CA LYS A 64 -6.12 -16.30 -4.01
C LYS A 64 -6.90 -15.03 -4.30
N GLU A 65 -8.20 -15.14 -4.53
CA GLU A 65 -9.04 -13.95 -4.79
C GLU A 65 -9.19 -13.10 -3.54
N ALA A 66 -9.36 -13.71 -2.38
CA ALA A 66 -9.41 -13.02 -1.11
C ALA A 66 -8.08 -12.30 -0.83
N ILE A 67 -6.95 -12.95 -1.09
CA ILE A 67 -5.63 -12.34 -0.92
C ILE A 67 -5.45 -11.16 -1.87
N LEU A 68 -5.85 -11.30 -3.12
CA LEU A 68 -5.75 -10.21 -4.09
C LEU A 68 -6.56 -9.00 -3.64
N ASN A 69 -7.75 -9.22 -3.09
CA ASN A 69 -8.58 -8.14 -2.54
C ASN A 69 -7.87 -7.42 -1.38
N GLU A 70 -7.25 -8.18 -0.49
CA GLU A 70 -6.50 -7.59 0.64
C GLU A 70 -5.27 -6.81 0.16
N ILE A 71 -4.57 -7.30 -0.87
CA ILE A 71 -3.44 -6.58 -1.49
C ILE A 71 -3.92 -5.24 -2.06
N ALA A 72 -5.09 -5.22 -2.71
CA ALA A 72 -5.67 -3.99 -3.23
C ALA A 72 -5.91 -2.98 -2.10
N ASP A 73 -6.43 -3.42 -0.96
CA ASP A 73 -6.63 -2.55 0.20
C ASP A 73 -5.31 -1.99 0.73
N VAL A 74 -4.26 -2.80 0.78
CA VAL A 74 -2.90 -2.35 1.17
C VAL A 74 -2.43 -1.22 0.26
N LEU A 75 -2.59 -1.38 -1.05
CA LEU A 75 -2.20 -0.35 -2.02
C LEU A 75 -3.01 0.93 -1.85
N ILE A 76 -4.32 0.80 -1.63
CA ILE A 76 -5.20 1.96 -1.43
C ILE A 76 -4.78 2.75 -0.18
N PHE A 77 -4.55 2.09 0.94
CA PHE A 77 -4.08 2.77 2.16
C PHE A 77 -2.70 3.37 1.99
N THR A 78 -1.80 2.68 1.28
CA THR A 78 -0.45 3.17 1.03
C THR A 78 -0.46 4.45 0.19
N PHE A 79 -1.29 4.50 -0.86
CA PHE A 79 -1.48 5.74 -1.62
C PHE A 79 -2.11 6.85 -0.77
N GLY A 80 -2.99 6.48 0.16
CA GLY A 80 -3.53 7.42 1.14
C GLY A 80 -2.44 8.07 1.98
N MET A 81 -1.42 7.30 2.38
CA MET A 81 -0.26 7.82 3.11
C MET A 81 0.49 8.87 2.30
N VAL A 82 0.64 8.65 1.00
CA VAL A 82 1.27 9.61 0.08
C VAL A 82 0.50 10.94 0.08
N ASP A 83 -0.81 10.86 -0.02
CA ASP A 83 -1.69 12.03 -0.02
C ASP A 83 -1.61 12.80 1.31
N ILE A 84 -1.58 12.09 2.43
CA ILE A 84 -1.44 12.69 3.77
C ILE A 84 -0.14 13.49 3.86
N LEU A 85 0.95 13.01 3.24
CA LEU A 85 2.23 13.71 3.21
C LEU A 85 2.19 14.96 2.31
N GLY A 86 1.16 15.13 1.50
CA GLY A 86 1.03 16.28 0.61
C GLY A 86 1.60 16.05 -0.78
N TYR A 87 1.90 14.81 -1.11
CA TYR A 87 2.35 14.43 -2.46
C TYR A 87 1.18 13.93 -3.30
N ASP A 88 1.34 13.93 -4.60
CA ASP A 88 0.34 13.43 -5.54
C ASP A 88 0.77 12.13 -6.21
N GLU A 89 -0.06 11.65 -7.13
CA GLU A 89 0.19 10.41 -7.87
C GLU A 89 1.44 10.46 -8.72
N GLU A 90 1.80 11.62 -9.27
CA GLU A 90 3.02 11.75 -10.07
C GLU A 90 4.26 11.68 -9.20
N ASP A 91 4.21 12.28 -8.02
CA ASP A 91 5.34 12.25 -7.08
C ASP A 91 5.72 10.82 -6.71
N ILE A 92 4.73 9.99 -6.33
CA ILE A 92 5.00 8.60 -5.94
C ILE A 92 5.43 7.76 -7.16
N LEU A 93 4.85 7.98 -8.33
CA LEU A 93 5.23 7.26 -9.54
C LEU A 93 6.66 7.59 -9.95
N ASN A 94 7.07 8.85 -9.83
CA ASN A 94 8.45 9.28 -10.08
C ASN A 94 9.42 8.62 -9.09
N GLU A 95 9.04 8.55 -7.82
CA GLU A 95 9.86 7.90 -6.79
C GLU A 95 10.02 6.40 -7.07
N ILE A 96 8.95 5.73 -7.50
CA ILE A 96 9.00 4.31 -7.88
C ILE A 96 9.92 4.13 -9.10
N ALA A 97 9.80 4.99 -10.10
CA ALA A 97 10.64 4.91 -11.29
C ALA A 97 12.12 5.05 -10.93
N GLU A 98 12.47 5.98 -10.07
CA GLU A 98 13.83 6.20 -9.59
C GLU A 98 14.35 4.97 -8.82
N LYS A 99 13.55 4.42 -7.92
CA LYS A 99 13.92 3.21 -7.17
C LYS A 99 14.09 2.00 -8.07
N ASN A 100 13.27 1.88 -9.12
CA ASN A 100 13.43 0.80 -10.10
C ASN A 100 14.80 0.86 -10.77
N GLN A 101 15.27 2.04 -11.14
CA GLN A 101 16.60 2.21 -11.74
C GLN A 101 17.71 1.86 -10.75
N VAL A 102 17.59 2.27 -9.51
CA VAL A 102 18.54 1.92 -8.44
C VAL A 102 18.60 0.41 -8.24
N ASN A 103 17.45 -0.25 -8.20
CA ASN A 103 17.36 -1.70 -7.98
C ASN A 103 17.96 -2.49 -9.16
N ILE A 104 17.69 -2.06 -10.38
CA ILE A 104 18.27 -2.66 -11.60
C ILE A 104 19.79 -2.56 -11.55
N LYS A 105 20.31 -1.37 -11.24
CA LYS A 105 21.76 -1.15 -11.14
C LYS A 105 22.40 -2.03 -10.07
N ARG A 106 21.75 -2.16 -8.90
CA ARG A 106 22.25 -3.04 -7.84
C ARG A 106 22.34 -4.49 -8.27
N GLN A 107 21.36 -4.99 -9.02
CA GLN A 107 21.36 -6.35 -9.56
C GLN A 107 22.50 -6.54 -10.55
N GLU A 108 22.73 -5.56 -11.44
CA GLU A 108 23.83 -5.59 -12.42
C GLU A 108 25.19 -5.60 -11.74
N GLU A 109 25.32 -4.96 -10.58
CA GLU A 109 26.58 -4.90 -9.81
C GLU A 109 26.77 -6.08 -8.87
N GLY A 110 25.87 -7.08 -8.91
CA GLY A 110 25.98 -8.29 -8.08
C GLY A 110 25.50 -8.12 -6.64
N TYR A 111 24.66 -7.16 -6.43
CA TYR A 111 24.08 -6.89 -5.10
C TYR A 111 23.16 -8.01 -4.63
#